data_75111c04e763fe5f81d9b7f1a92be982
#
_entry.id   75111c04e763fe5f81d9b7f1a92be982
#
_cell.length_a   1.000
_cell.length_b   1.000
_cell.length_c   1.000
_cell.angle_alpha   90.00
_cell.angle_beta   90.00
_cell.angle_gamma   90.00
#
_symmetry.space_group_name_H-M   'P 1'
#
loop_
_entity.id
_entity.type
_entity.pdbx_description
1 polymer ?
#
loop_
_entity_poly.entity_id
_entity_poly.type
_entity_poly.pdbx_seq_one_letter_code
_entity_poly.pdbx_strand_id
1 'polypeptide(L)'
;VDERQLINRVHRVLSSKIYRWKINDSYHGGVPDTYYSGHSGLCFVEYKYKPKPPKKDTSLMGFKLSDQQELWLTKQHHYNVPVYVLAGCEENFWLTQDFKKVNACTKERFNRESFPLVDFVLFIEQHCLGRKNDAKE
;
A
#
# COMPACT_ATOMS: atom_id res chain seq x y z
N VAL A 1 3.48 -15.02 -6.85
CA VAL A 1 2.88 -13.68 -6.85
C VAL A 1 3.98 -12.64 -6.78
N ASP A 2 3.86 -11.62 -7.57
CA ASP A 2 4.72 -10.45 -7.53
C ASP A 2 3.88 -9.19 -7.28
N GLU A 3 4.53 -8.03 -7.26
CA GLU A 3 3.83 -6.77 -6.98
C GLU A 3 2.75 -6.47 -8.01
N ARG A 4 3.03 -6.71 -9.29
CA ARG A 4 2.04 -6.47 -10.35
C ARG A 4 0.82 -7.38 -10.21
N GLN A 5 1.04 -8.65 -9.90
CA GLN A 5 -0.04 -9.60 -9.68
C GLN A 5 -0.88 -9.21 -8.46
N LEU A 6 -0.23 -8.73 -7.41
CA LEU A 6 -0.93 -8.24 -6.23
C LEU A 6 -1.81 -7.03 -6.56
N ILE A 7 -1.27 -6.06 -7.31
CA ILE A 7 -2.02 -4.89 -7.74
C ILE A 7 -3.26 -5.31 -8.55
N ASN A 8 -3.08 -6.22 -9.50
CA ASN A 8 -4.18 -6.72 -10.32
C ASN A 8 -5.24 -7.41 -9.46
N ARG A 9 -4.82 -8.16 -8.45
CA ARG A 9 -5.73 -8.85 -7.53
C ARG A 9 -6.57 -7.84 -6.74
N VAL A 10 -5.95 -6.79 -6.23
CA VAL A 10 -6.65 -5.71 -5.54
C VAL A 10 -7.66 -5.05 -6.47
N HIS A 11 -7.23 -4.71 -7.69
CA HIS A 11 -8.09 -4.00 -8.64
C HIS A 11 -9.31 -4.81 -9.06
N ARG A 12 -9.21 -6.14 -9.06
CA ARG A 12 -10.35 -6.99 -9.41
C ARG A 12 -11.46 -6.96 -8.36
N VAL A 13 -11.11 -6.73 -7.10
CA VAL A 13 -12.08 -6.79 -6.01
C VAL A 13 -12.51 -5.42 -5.49
N LEU A 14 -11.83 -4.35 -5.88
CA LEU A 14 -12.24 -2.99 -5.52
C LEU A 14 -13.58 -2.64 -6.15
N SER A 15 -14.37 -1.85 -5.43
CA SER A 15 -15.62 -1.30 -5.93
C SER A 15 -15.40 -0.60 -7.28
N SER A 16 -16.33 -0.77 -8.22
CA SER A 16 -16.29 -0.10 -9.51
C SER A 16 -16.43 1.42 -9.41
N LYS A 17 -16.88 1.92 -8.25
CA LYS A 17 -17.00 3.35 -7.99
C LYS A 17 -15.68 4.02 -7.70
N ILE A 18 -14.61 3.24 -7.53
CA ILE A 18 -13.27 3.77 -7.28
C ILE A 18 -12.50 3.84 -8.60
N TYR A 19 -12.08 5.04 -8.96
CA TYR A 19 -11.15 5.22 -10.06
C TYR A 19 -9.79 4.66 -9.64
N ARG A 20 -9.16 3.89 -10.52
CA ARG A 20 -7.85 3.28 -10.27
C ARG A 20 -6.92 3.56 -11.41
N TRP A 21 -5.70 3.92 -11.09
CA TRP A 21 -4.69 4.25 -12.07
C TRP A 21 -3.39 3.57 -11.68
N LYS A 22 -2.86 2.74 -12.57
CA LYS A 22 -1.50 2.20 -12.43
C LYS A 22 -0.56 3.23 -13.02
N ILE A 23 0.24 3.83 -12.16
CA ILE A 23 1.14 4.89 -12.58
C ILE A 23 2.38 4.25 -13.22
N ASN A 24 2.66 4.64 -14.44
CA ASN A 24 3.83 4.14 -15.17
C ASN A 24 4.66 5.34 -15.63
N ASP A 25 5.33 5.98 -14.67
CA ASP A 25 6.13 7.18 -14.93
C ASP A 25 7.59 6.81 -14.96
N SER A 26 8.17 6.82 -16.17
CA SER A 26 9.59 6.51 -16.36
C SER A 26 10.48 7.75 -16.24
N TYR A 27 9.91 8.94 -16.07
CA TYR A 27 10.66 10.19 -16.01
C TYR A 27 10.89 10.67 -14.58
N HIS A 28 10.00 10.35 -13.65
CA HIS A 28 10.10 10.81 -12.26
C HIS A 28 10.34 9.62 -11.34
N GLY A 29 11.51 9.58 -10.73
CA GLY A 29 11.81 8.52 -9.77
C GLY A 29 11.00 8.68 -8.49
N GLY A 30 10.58 7.56 -7.93
CA GLY A 30 9.96 7.53 -6.61
C GLY A 30 8.45 7.69 -6.57
N VAL A 31 7.80 7.97 -7.70
CA VAL A 31 6.33 8.05 -7.76
C VAL A 31 5.74 6.68 -7.44
N PRO A 32 4.67 6.60 -6.62
CA PRO A 32 4.06 5.32 -6.25
C PRO A 32 3.46 4.57 -7.44
N ASP A 33 3.20 3.27 -7.23
CA ASP A 33 2.66 2.39 -8.26
C ASP A 33 1.23 2.74 -8.67
N THR A 34 0.42 3.24 -7.75
CA THR A 34 -1.02 3.37 -7.96
C THR A 34 -1.59 4.64 -7.36
N TYR A 35 -2.72 5.04 -7.93
CA TYR A 35 -3.56 6.13 -7.46
C TYR A 35 -5.00 5.65 -7.43
N TYR A 36 -5.70 5.97 -6.36
CA TYR A 36 -7.10 5.63 -6.16
C TYR A 36 -7.89 6.87 -5.79
N SER A 37 -9.09 7.02 -6.35
CA SER A 37 -9.96 8.13 -5.95
C SER A 37 -11.43 7.75 -6.08
N GLY A 38 -12.23 8.40 -5.27
CA GLY A 38 -13.68 8.32 -5.31
C GLY A 38 -14.27 9.65 -4.86
N HIS A 39 -15.57 9.68 -4.66
CA HIS A 39 -16.25 10.95 -4.34
C HIS A 39 -15.85 11.53 -2.98
N SER A 40 -15.22 10.76 -2.10
CA SER A 40 -14.88 11.20 -0.74
C SER A 40 -13.40 11.39 -0.50
N GLY A 41 -12.53 10.94 -1.40
CA GLY A 41 -11.10 11.09 -1.19
C GLY A 41 -10.25 10.40 -2.21
N LEU A 42 -8.95 10.57 -2.05
CA LEU A 42 -7.95 9.98 -2.93
C LEU A 42 -6.76 9.49 -2.10
N CYS A 43 -5.98 8.60 -2.68
CA CYS A 43 -4.70 8.22 -2.09
C CYS A 43 -3.76 7.61 -3.13
N PHE A 44 -2.47 7.66 -2.81
CA PHE A 44 -1.44 6.96 -3.57
C PHE A 44 -0.97 5.77 -2.74
N VAL A 45 -0.71 4.65 -3.40
CA VAL A 45 -0.20 3.45 -2.73
C VAL A 45 1.00 2.89 -3.49
N GLU A 46 2.09 2.73 -2.78
CA GLU A 46 3.27 2.01 -3.26
C GLU A 46 3.17 0.58 -2.75
N TYR A 47 3.34 -0.40 -3.63
CA TYR A 47 3.24 -1.81 -3.29
C TYR A 47 4.63 -2.44 -3.17
N LYS A 48 4.81 -3.27 -2.14
CA LYS A 48 5.99 -4.12 -1.96
C LYS A 48 5.52 -5.52 -1.63
N TYR A 49 6.22 -6.53 -2.14
CA TYR A 49 5.82 -7.91 -1.89
C TYR A 49 7.02 -8.82 -1.78
N LYS A 50 6.98 -9.72 -0.79
CA LYS A 50 7.99 -10.78 -0.62
C LYS A 50 7.25 -12.11 -0.61
N PRO A 51 7.63 -13.07 -1.48
CA PRO A 51 6.93 -14.36 -1.54
C PRO A 51 6.99 -15.17 -0.26
N LYS A 52 8.10 -15.07 0.48
CA LYS A 52 8.31 -15.86 1.70
C LYS A 52 8.95 -15.02 2.79
N PRO A 53 8.55 -15.24 4.05
CA PRO A 53 9.16 -14.51 5.16
C PRO A 53 10.55 -15.08 5.50
N PRO A 54 11.39 -14.32 6.19
CA PRO A 54 12.62 -14.85 6.76
C PRO A 54 12.29 -15.86 7.87
N LYS A 55 13.29 -16.64 8.27
CA LYS A 55 13.08 -17.68 9.29
C LYS A 55 12.98 -17.11 10.69
N LYS A 56 13.79 -16.11 11.01
CA LYS A 56 13.88 -15.55 12.38
C LYS A 56 13.01 -14.32 12.54
N ASP A 57 12.36 -14.18 13.68
CA ASP A 57 11.52 -13.02 13.99
C ASP A 57 12.32 -11.72 14.03
N THR A 58 13.59 -11.78 14.36
CA THR A 58 14.47 -10.61 14.42
C THR A 58 15.03 -10.20 13.07
N SER A 59 14.86 -11.03 12.05
CA SER A 59 15.35 -10.72 10.69
C SER A 59 14.46 -9.69 10.02
N LEU A 60 15.07 -8.89 9.15
CA LEU A 60 14.31 -7.93 8.33
C LEU A 60 13.49 -8.67 7.28
N MET A 61 12.28 -8.19 7.04
CA MET A 61 11.42 -8.75 6.00
C MET A 61 12.02 -8.61 4.60
N GLY A 62 12.80 -7.56 4.38
CA GLY A 62 13.44 -7.35 3.08
C GLY A 62 12.65 -6.48 2.12
N PHE A 63 11.62 -5.78 2.61
CA PHE A 63 10.97 -4.75 1.79
C PHE A 63 11.95 -3.63 1.54
N LYS A 64 11.97 -3.11 0.31
CA LYS A 64 12.93 -2.08 -0.04
C LYS A 64 12.27 -0.93 -0.78
N LEU A 65 12.16 0.20 -0.10
CA LEU A 65 11.92 1.47 -0.76
C LEU A 65 13.28 2.01 -1.22
N SER A 66 13.33 2.52 -2.44
CA SER A 66 14.50 3.27 -2.88
C SER A 66 14.54 4.62 -2.16
N ASP A 67 15.69 5.26 -2.16
CA ASP A 67 15.83 6.60 -1.58
C ASP A 67 14.86 7.59 -2.22
N GLN A 68 14.66 7.49 -3.53
CA GLN A 68 13.72 8.34 -4.25
C GLN A 68 12.28 8.09 -3.84
N GLN A 69 11.90 6.82 -3.66
CA GLN A 69 10.56 6.47 -3.20
C GLN A 69 10.31 6.98 -1.80
N GLU A 70 11.26 6.77 -0.89
CA GLU A 70 11.12 7.25 0.48
C GLU A 70 11.01 8.78 0.51
N LEU A 71 11.83 9.48 -0.25
CA LEU A 71 11.81 10.93 -0.31
C LEU A 71 10.47 11.46 -0.84
N TRP A 72 9.98 10.88 -1.95
CA TRP A 72 8.72 11.29 -2.55
C TRP A 72 7.55 11.09 -1.58
N LEU A 73 7.47 9.91 -0.98
CA LEU A 73 6.40 9.57 -0.04
C LEU A 73 6.44 10.47 1.20
N THR A 74 7.61 10.67 1.77
CA THR A 74 7.77 11.50 2.98
C THR A 74 7.37 12.94 2.70
N LYS A 75 7.79 13.47 1.55
CA LYS A 75 7.51 14.85 1.17
C LYS A 75 6.01 15.06 0.94
N GLN A 76 5.37 14.17 0.19
CA GLN A 76 3.95 14.28 -0.08
C GLN A 76 3.13 14.10 1.20
N HIS A 77 3.53 13.18 2.07
CA HIS A 77 2.88 13.02 3.36
C HIS A 77 2.98 14.31 4.18
N HIS A 78 4.13 14.97 4.16
CA HIS A 78 4.33 16.25 4.83
C HIS A 78 3.39 17.33 4.28
N TYR A 79 3.05 17.25 2.99
CA TYR A 79 2.11 18.18 2.35
C TYR A 79 0.64 17.76 2.53
N ASN A 80 0.38 16.78 3.39
CA ASN A 80 -0.96 16.25 3.66
C ASN A 80 -1.60 15.53 2.47
N VAL A 81 -0.80 15.03 1.56
CA VAL A 81 -1.29 14.13 0.49
C VAL A 81 -1.39 12.72 1.07
N PRO A 82 -2.54 12.04 0.93
CA PRO A 82 -2.67 10.67 1.43
C PRO A 82 -1.81 9.72 0.62
N VAL A 83 -0.72 9.25 1.23
CA VAL A 83 0.22 8.32 0.61
C VAL A 83 0.52 7.17 1.57
N TYR A 84 0.63 5.97 1.03
CA TYR A 84 0.79 4.75 1.82
C TYR A 84 1.72 3.77 1.13
N VAL A 85 2.32 2.88 1.93
CA VAL A 85 2.99 1.69 1.42
C VAL A 85 2.17 0.49 1.89
N LEU A 86 1.84 -0.41 0.96
CA LEU A 86 1.28 -1.72 1.28
C LEU A 86 2.37 -2.75 1.04
N ALA A 87 2.84 -3.38 2.10
CA ALA A 87 3.90 -4.39 2.02
C ALA A 87 3.29 -5.75 2.37
N GLY A 88 3.39 -6.69 1.44
CA GLY A 88 2.79 -8.01 1.61
C GLY A 88 3.80 -9.14 1.63
N CYS A 89 3.45 -10.20 2.32
CA CYS A 89 4.18 -11.47 2.31
C CYS A 89 3.17 -12.59 2.49
N GLU A 90 3.16 -13.52 1.55
CA GLU A 90 2.14 -14.55 1.49
C GLU A 90 0.75 -13.92 1.47
N GLU A 91 -0.13 -14.23 2.43
CA GLU A 91 -1.47 -13.66 2.48
C GLU A 91 -1.66 -12.62 3.58
N ASN A 92 -0.57 -12.04 4.05
CA ASN A 92 -0.58 -11.01 5.09
C ASN A 92 -0.04 -9.71 4.52
N PHE A 93 -0.60 -8.58 5.00
CA PHE A 93 -0.31 -7.26 4.41
C PHE A 93 -0.17 -6.22 5.50
N TRP A 94 0.79 -5.34 5.34
CA TRP A 94 1.11 -4.27 6.30
C TRP A 94 0.98 -2.94 5.58
N LEU A 95 0.07 -2.10 6.07
CA LEU A 95 -0.17 -0.77 5.52
C LEU A 95 0.50 0.25 6.44
N THR A 96 1.36 1.10 5.88
CA THR A 96 2.11 2.02 6.73
C THR A 96 2.36 3.36 6.05
N GLN A 97 2.50 4.38 6.89
CA GLN A 97 2.99 5.69 6.51
C GLN A 97 4.36 5.98 7.15
N ASP A 98 4.93 5.00 7.81
CA ASP A 98 6.25 5.11 8.43
C ASP A 98 7.30 4.73 7.39
N PHE A 99 7.46 5.59 6.40
CA PHE A 99 8.27 5.27 5.21
C PHE A 99 9.73 5.02 5.52
N LYS A 100 10.26 5.73 6.51
CA LYS A 100 11.67 5.57 6.88
C LYS A 100 11.97 4.21 7.52
N LYS A 101 10.92 3.50 7.96
CA LYS A 101 11.09 2.21 8.64
C LYS A 101 10.62 1.02 7.81
N VAL A 102 10.21 1.23 6.57
CA VAL A 102 9.82 0.12 5.70
C VAL A 102 10.98 -0.85 5.52
N ASN A 103 12.16 -0.32 5.20
CA ASN A 103 13.35 -1.15 4.95
C ASN A 103 13.87 -1.82 6.23
N ALA A 104 13.49 -1.31 7.39
CA ALA A 104 13.92 -1.85 8.69
C ALA A 104 12.84 -2.69 9.38
N CYS A 105 11.76 -3.03 8.67
CA CYS A 105 10.67 -3.81 9.23
C CYS A 105 11.12 -5.24 9.52
N THR A 106 11.07 -5.65 10.79
CA THR A 106 11.38 -7.02 11.19
C THR A 106 10.18 -7.92 10.93
N LYS A 107 10.44 -9.23 10.85
CA LYS A 107 9.36 -10.21 10.76
C LYS A 107 8.41 -10.11 11.95
N GLU A 108 8.93 -9.86 13.15
CA GLU A 108 8.10 -9.69 14.34
C GLU A 108 7.12 -8.54 14.19
N ARG A 109 7.61 -7.37 13.76
CA ARG A 109 6.73 -6.22 13.54
C ARG A 109 5.70 -6.50 12.46
N PHE A 110 6.14 -7.09 11.35
CA PHE A 110 5.23 -7.42 10.25
C PHE A 110 4.11 -8.34 10.73
N ASN A 111 4.46 -9.41 11.46
CA ASN A 111 3.46 -10.34 11.97
C ASN A 111 2.49 -9.68 12.94
N ARG A 112 2.98 -8.76 13.75
CA ARG A 112 2.14 -8.06 14.74
C ARG A 112 1.17 -7.09 14.08
N GLU A 113 1.59 -6.41 13.01
CA GLU A 113 0.83 -5.32 12.42
C GLU A 113 0.12 -5.68 11.12
N SER A 114 0.37 -6.88 10.58
CA SER A 114 -0.22 -7.27 9.30
C SER A 114 -1.66 -7.78 9.44
N PHE A 115 -2.36 -7.83 8.32
CA PHE A 115 -3.79 -8.18 8.25
C PHE A 115 -4.08 -8.82 6.88
N PRO A 116 -5.25 -9.48 6.72
CA PRO A 116 -5.65 -10.04 5.42
C PRO A 116 -5.92 -8.96 4.38
N LEU A 117 -5.81 -9.33 3.12
CA LEU A 117 -5.99 -8.39 2.00
C LEU A 117 -7.36 -7.70 2.02
N VAL A 118 -8.41 -8.38 2.48
CA VAL A 118 -9.74 -7.79 2.53
C VAL A 118 -9.77 -6.50 3.36
N ASP A 119 -8.96 -6.44 4.41
CA ASP A 119 -8.89 -5.24 5.25
C ASP A 119 -8.31 -4.05 4.49
N PHE A 120 -7.34 -4.30 3.63
CA PHE A 120 -6.79 -3.24 2.79
C PHE A 120 -7.83 -2.75 1.77
N VAL A 121 -8.55 -3.67 1.13
CA VAL A 121 -9.60 -3.32 0.18
C VAL A 121 -10.65 -2.45 0.86
N LEU A 122 -11.09 -2.85 2.06
CA LEU A 122 -12.07 -2.08 2.84
C LEU A 122 -11.50 -0.70 3.22
N PHE A 123 -10.22 -0.62 3.54
CA PHE A 123 -9.57 0.66 3.85
C PHE A 123 -9.65 1.62 2.66
N ILE A 124 -9.29 1.14 1.46
CA ILE A 124 -9.35 1.97 0.24
C ILE A 124 -10.78 2.40 -0.06
N GLU A 125 -11.74 1.49 0.07
CA GLU A 125 -13.14 1.81 -0.18
C GLU A 125 -13.67 2.84 0.82
N GLN A 126 -13.34 2.69 2.09
CA GLN A 126 -13.74 3.64 3.10
C GLN A 126 -13.07 5.00 2.89
N HIS A 127 -11.79 5.01 2.54
CA HIS A 127 -11.05 6.24 2.31
C HIS A 127 -11.57 7.02 1.10
N CYS A 128 -11.85 6.31 0.01
CA CYS A 128 -12.25 6.95 -1.25
C CYS A 128 -13.75 7.18 -1.38
N LEU A 129 -14.57 6.33 -0.78
CA LEU A 129 -16.03 6.40 -0.91
C LEU A 129 -16.73 6.86 0.35
N GLY A 130 -15.99 7.01 1.45
CA GLY A 130 -16.56 7.40 2.71
C GLY A 130 -17.03 6.22 3.52
N ARG A 131 -17.86 6.46 4.50
CA ARG A 131 -18.27 5.46 5.46
C ARG A 131 -19.15 4.39 4.82
N LYS A 132 -19.18 3.24 5.46
CA LYS A 132 -19.91 2.07 5.01
C LYS A 132 -21.38 2.34 4.72
N ASN A 133 -22.04 3.16 5.53
CA ASN A 133 -23.44 3.49 5.31
C ASN A 133 -23.66 4.41 4.10
N ASP A 134 -22.66 5.09 3.63
CA ASP A 134 -22.75 5.85 2.38
C ASP A 134 -23.00 4.91 1.19
N ALA A 135 -22.51 3.69 1.27
CA ALA A 135 -22.69 2.70 0.21
C ALA A 135 -24.12 2.18 0.14
N LYS A 136 -24.95 2.40 1.15
CA LYS A 136 -26.34 1.98 1.17
C LYS A 136 -27.26 2.96 0.47
N GLU A 137 -26.77 4.15 0.26
CA GLU A 137 -27.53 5.21 -0.37
C GLU A 137 -27.31 5.21 -1.86
#